data_dac464c72116121f6158f46e868bad49
#
_entry.id   dac464c72116121f6158f46e868bad49
#
_cell.length_a   1.000
_cell.length_b   1.000
_cell.length_c   1.000
_cell.angle_alpha   90.00
_cell.angle_beta   90.00
_cell.angle_gamma   90.00
#
_symmetry.space_group_name_H-M   'P 1'
#
loop_
_entity.id
_entity.type
_entity.pdbx_description
1 polymer ?
#
loop_
_entity_poly.entity_id
_entity_poly.type
_entity_poly.pdbx_seq_one_letter_code
_entity_poly.pdbx_strand_id
1 'polypeptide(L)'
;MKQIHLDCLAVKLFLFFSLFSLPSGAQSIFQKYDRFLTEPRSYVCYRVDGKLKIDGKLDEVSWQKAKSTAPFVDISGEGFPTPKYETTAKMLWDDEYLYVGAILQEDDIKARLTQRDTIIYYDNDFEVFIDPDWD
;
A
#
# COMPACT_ATOMS: atom_id res chain seq x y z
N MET A 1 -18.54 41.05 56.23
CA MET A 1 -19.18 41.02 54.90
C MET A 1 -18.25 41.57 53.81
N LYS A 2 -17.01 41.03 53.66
CA LYS A 2 -16.04 41.49 52.63
C LYS A 2 -15.44 40.37 51.77
N GLN A 3 -15.88 39.12 51.92
CA GLN A 3 -15.28 37.96 51.27
C GLN A 3 -15.99 37.51 49.98
N ILE A 4 -17.21 37.95 49.75
CA ILE A 4 -18.05 37.45 48.63
C ILE A 4 -17.72 38.13 47.29
N HIS A 5 -17.08 39.35 47.33
CA HIS A 5 -16.77 40.09 46.09
C HIS A 5 -15.52 39.61 45.38
N LEU A 6 -14.57 38.96 46.09
CA LEU A 6 -13.31 38.49 45.44
C LEU A 6 -13.52 37.23 44.64
N ASP A 7 -14.38 36.36 45.11
CA ASP A 7 -14.66 35.05 44.44
C ASP A 7 -15.41 35.24 43.12
N CYS A 8 -16.28 36.25 43.05
CA CYS A 8 -17.05 36.53 41.85
C CYS A 8 -16.16 37.10 40.70
N LEU A 9 -15.10 37.87 41.04
CA LEU A 9 -14.17 38.42 40.08
C LEU A 9 -13.23 37.32 39.55
N ALA A 10 -12.76 36.45 40.43
CA ALA A 10 -11.91 35.29 40.03
C ALA A 10 -12.66 34.31 39.11
N VAL A 11 -13.92 34.02 39.39
CA VAL A 11 -14.75 33.16 38.53
C VAL A 11 -15.03 33.81 37.18
N LYS A 12 -15.27 35.11 37.12
CA LYS A 12 -15.44 35.84 35.86
C LYS A 12 -14.16 35.88 35.03
N LEU A 13 -12.99 36.03 35.67
CA LEU A 13 -11.70 36.00 35.02
C LEU A 13 -11.34 34.61 34.48
N PHE A 14 -11.71 33.55 35.20
CA PHE A 14 -11.49 32.16 34.75
C PHE A 14 -12.41 31.78 33.58
N LEU A 15 -13.65 32.23 33.57
CA LEU A 15 -14.61 32.06 32.48
C LEU A 15 -14.18 32.85 31.21
N PHE A 16 -13.53 34.02 31.37
CA PHE A 16 -13.06 34.80 30.25
C PHE A 16 -11.82 34.18 29.57
N PHE A 17 -10.98 33.48 30.34
CA PHE A 17 -9.78 32.80 29.80
C PHE A 17 -10.11 31.48 29.09
N SER A 18 -11.22 30.82 29.44
CA SER A 18 -11.64 29.58 28.78
C SER A 18 -12.28 29.78 27.39
N LEU A 19 -12.64 31.03 27.03
CA LEU A 19 -13.21 31.38 25.74
C LEU A 19 -12.15 31.68 24.65
N PHE A 20 -10.86 31.72 25.02
CA PHE A 20 -9.75 31.94 24.09
C PHE A 20 -8.91 30.68 23.81
N SER A 21 -9.51 29.49 23.83
CA SER A 21 -8.90 28.32 23.21
C SER A 21 -9.00 28.48 21.69
N LEU A 22 -8.06 29.19 21.10
CA LEU A 22 -7.87 29.23 19.65
C LEU A 22 -7.63 27.78 19.20
N PRO A 23 -8.34 27.29 18.19
CA PRO A 23 -8.01 26.00 17.62
C PRO A 23 -6.57 26.06 17.16
N SER A 24 -5.70 25.28 17.79
CA SER A 24 -4.30 25.22 17.40
C SER A 24 -4.25 24.72 15.97
N GLY A 25 -3.70 25.52 15.06
CA GLY A 25 -3.54 25.17 13.64
C GLY A 25 -2.60 23.98 13.38
N ALA A 26 -2.19 23.29 14.43
CA ALA A 26 -1.37 22.07 14.34
C ALA A 26 -2.07 20.92 13.60
N GLN A 27 -3.39 20.82 13.68
CA GLN A 27 -4.15 19.76 12.99
C GLN A 27 -4.06 19.87 11.46
N SER A 28 -3.89 21.06 10.89
CA SER A 28 -3.84 21.23 9.43
C SER A 28 -2.54 20.74 8.79
N ILE A 29 -1.44 20.73 9.55
CA ILE A 29 -0.13 20.27 9.05
C ILE A 29 -0.13 18.74 8.92
N PHE A 30 -0.69 18.03 9.88
CA PHE A 30 -0.76 16.57 9.84
C PHE A 30 -1.69 16.08 8.72
N GLN A 31 -2.84 16.70 8.50
CA GLN A 31 -3.74 16.34 7.40
C GLN A 31 -3.08 16.44 6.01
N LYS A 32 -2.20 17.42 5.80
CA LYS A 32 -1.47 17.56 4.54
C LYS A 32 -0.54 16.39 4.25
N TYR A 33 -0.02 15.74 5.31
CA TYR A 33 0.93 14.64 5.21
C TYR A 33 0.33 13.28 5.54
N ASP A 34 -0.98 13.21 5.80
CA ASP A 34 -1.68 11.99 6.21
C ASP A 34 -1.51 10.85 5.19
N ARG A 35 -1.48 11.20 3.91
CA ARG A 35 -1.21 10.25 2.82
C ARG A 35 0.19 9.61 2.87
N PHE A 36 1.14 10.24 3.56
CA PHE A 36 2.49 9.71 3.75
C PHE A 36 2.65 8.95 5.06
N LEU A 37 1.63 9.00 5.92
CA LEU A 37 1.58 8.30 7.20
C LEU A 37 0.78 7.00 7.12
N THR A 38 0.19 6.68 5.95
CA THR A 38 -0.45 5.39 5.72
C THR A 38 0.61 4.29 5.70
N GLU A 39 0.39 3.25 6.49
CA GLU A 39 1.27 2.08 6.44
C GLU A 39 1.30 1.50 5.02
N PRO A 40 2.49 1.21 4.49
CA PRO A 40 2.61 0.57 3.18
C PRO A 40 1.95 -0.81 3.21
N ARG A 41 1.41 -1.24 2.08
CA ARG A 41 0.89 -2.59 1.95
C ARG A 41 2.00 -3.59 2.22
N SER A 42 1.70 -4.59 3.03
CA SER A 42 2.66 -5.64 3.37
C SER A 42 2.21 -6.99 2.80
N TYR A 43 3.17 -7.86 2.53
CA TYR A 43 2.95 -9.22 2.09
C TYR A 43 3.81 -10.19 2.89
N VAL A 44 3.18 -11.25 3.42
CA VAL A 44 3.92 -12.30 4.12
C VAL A 44 4.39 -13.34 3.11
N CYS A 45 5.67 -13.29 2.78
CA CYS A 45 6.31 -14.22 1.87
C CYS A 45 6.78 -15.47 2.65
N TYR A 46 6.27 -16.64 2.28
CA TYR A 46 6.61 -17.90 2.93
C TYR A 46 7.79 -18.58 2.24
N ARG A 47 8.54 -19.35 3.04
CA ARG A 47 9.57 -20.22 2.49
C ARG A 47 8.95 -21.40 1.73
N VAL A 48 9.59 -21.78 0.62
CA VAL A 48 9.22 -22.94 -0.18
C VAL A 48 9.35 -24.21 0.64
N ASP A 49 8.34 -25.06 0.55
CA ASP A 49 8.34 -26.42 1.11
C ASP A 49 8.50 -27.41 -0.05
N GLY A 50 9.69 -27.97 -0.18
CA GLY A 50 10.06 -28.87 -1.27
C GLY A 50 10.69 -28.14 -2.46
N LYS A 51 10.32 -28.54 -3.69
CA LYS A 51 10.85 -27.98 -4.93
C LYS A 51 9.74 -27.32 -5.72
N LEU A 52 10.04 -26.18 -6.35
CA LEU A 52 9.17 -25.55 -7.33
C LEU A 52 9.64 -25.91 -8.74
N LYS A 53 8.69 -26.07 -9.65
CA LYS A 53 8.90 -26.19 -11.07
C LYS A 53 8.50 -24.89 -11.75
N ILE A 54 9.43 -24.28 -12.47
CA ILE A 54 9.16 -23.01 -13.14
C ILE A 54 8.58 -23.30 -14.52
N ASP A 55 7.29 -23.61 -14.56
CA ASP A 55 6.55 -23.98 -15.78
C ASP A 55 5.30 -23.11 -16.04
N GLY A 56 5.17 -21.99 -15.30
CA GLY A 56 4.03 -21.09 -15.40
C GLY A 56 2.77 -21.58 -14.66
N LYS A 57 2.85 -22.68 -13.92
CA LYS A 57 1.76 -23.14 -13.06
C LYS A 57 2.06 -22.83 -11.61
N LEU A 58 1.01 -22.53 -10.85
CA LEU A 58 1.09 -22.28 -9.42
C LEU A 58 0.35 -23.37 -8.64
N ASP A 59 0.60 -24.64 -9.01
CA ASP A 59 -0.13 -25.79 -8.50
C ASP A 59 0.62 -26.59 -7.42
N GLU A 60 1.90 -26.28 -7.14
CA GLU A 60 2.60 -26.90 -6.04
C GLU A 60 2.04 -26.48 -4.67
N VAL A 61 2.23 -27.35 -3.69
CA VAL A 61 1.74 -27.16 -2.32
C VAL A 61 2.17 -25.82 -1.72
N SER A 62 3.40 -25.37 -2.02
CA SER A 62 3.90 -24.09 -1.54
C SER A 62 3.10 -22.91 -2.09
N TRP A 63 2.75 -22.93 -3.38
CA TRP A 63 1.89 -21.92 -4.00
C TRP A 63 0.46 -21.94 -3.48
N GLN A 64 -0.06 -23.12 -3.14
CA GLN A 64 -1.40 -23.24 -2.54
C GLN A 64 -1.47 -22.64 -1.14
N LYS A 65 -0.38 -22.73 -0.36
CA LYS A 65 -0.26 -22.13 0.97
C LYS A 65 -0.05 -20.61 0.92
N ALA A 66 0.58 -20.11 -0.14
CA ALA A 66 0.84 -18.68 -0.30
C ALA A 66 -0.46 -17.92 -0.58
N LYS A 67 -0.69 -16.83 0.15
CA LYS A 67 -1.84 -15.96 -0.10
C LYS A 67 -1.60 -15.14 -1.37
N SER A 68 -2.63 -14.96 -2.17
CA SER A 68 -2.60 -13.96 -3.25
C SER A 68 -2.58 -12.55 -2.67
N THR A 69 -1.95 -11.62 -3.39
CA THR A 69 -2.15 -10.19 -3.15
C THR A 69 -3.64 -9.83 -3.29
N ALA A 70 -4.02 -8.64 -2.83
CA ALA A 70 -5.23 -8.03 -3.34
C ALA A 70 -5.13 -7.87 -4.87
N PRO A 71 -6.25 -7.82 -5.60
CA PRO A 71 -6.24 -7.46 -7.01
C PRO A 71 -5.48 -6.16 -7.26
N PHE A 72 -4.78 -6.09 -8.38
CA PHE A 72 -4.06 -4.89 -8.76
C PHE A 72 -5.05 -3.77 -9.10
N VAL A 73 -4.64 -2.56 -8.83
CA VAL A 73 -5.39 -1.34 -9.13
C VAL A 73 -4.65 -0.54 -10.20
N ASP A 74 -5.34 0.43 -10.79
CA ASP A 74 -4.71 1.34 -11.76
C ASP A 74 -3.53 2.07 -11.11
N ILE A 75 -2.43 2.18 -11.84
CA ILE A 75 -1.20 2.85 -11.37
C ILE A 75 -1.42 4.34 -11.08
N SER A 76 -2.44 4.94 -11.69
CA SER A 76 -2.81 6.34 -11.45
C SER A 76 -3.48 6.55 -10.09
N GLY A 77 -3.82 5.47 -9.38
CA GLY A 77 -4.30 5.49 -8.00
C GLY A 77 -5.80 5.62 -7.83
N GLU A 78 -6.19 6.10 -6.65
CA GLU A 78 -7.60 6.25 -6.29
C GLU A 78 -8.32 7.26 -7.22
N GLY A 79 -9.55 6.91 -7.62
CA GLY A 79 -10.37 7.72 -8.51
C GLY A 79 -10.34 7.28 -9.98
N PHE A 80 -9.45 6.35 -10.34
CA PHE A 80 -9.45 5.72 -11.65
C PHE A 80 -10.34 4.47 -11.67
N PRO A 81 -10.87 4.09 -12.85
CA PRO A 81 -11.70 2.90 -12.98
C PRO A 81 -10.94 1.63 -12.54
N THR A 82 -11.66 0.68 -11.96
CA THR A 82 -11.10 -0.65 -11.72
C THR A 82 -10.63 -1.27 -13.04
N PRO A 83 -9.43 -1.86 -13.09
CA PRO A 83 -8.96 -2.55 -14.28
C PRO A 83 -9.97 -3.58 -14.80
N LYS A 84 -10.11 -3.68 -16.13
CA LYS A 84 -11.03 -4.63 -16.78
C LYS A 84 -10.69 -6.08 -16.42
N TYR A 85 -9.42 -6.38 -16.33
CA TYR A 85 -8.90 -7.71 -16.05
C TYR A 85 -8.25 -7.75 -14.68
N GLU A 86 -8.52 -8.82 -13.96
CA GLU A 86 -7.94 -9.02 -12.65
C GLU A 86 -6.51 -9.57 -12.76
N THR A 87 -5.61 -8.94 -12.03
CA THR A 87 -4.24 -9.43 -11.83
C THR A 87 -3.99 -9.61 -10.35
N THR A 88 -3.46 -10.76 -9.97
CA THR A 88 -3.00 -11.05 -8.61
C THR A 88 -1.63 -11.71 -8.66
N ALA A 89 -0.87 -11.59 -7.58
CA ALA A 89 0.44 -12.22 -7.47
C ALA A 89 0.60 -12.98 -6.16
N LYS A 90 1.54 -13.92 -6.15
CA LYS A 90 2.02 -14.64 -4.98
C LYS A 90 3.53 -14.60 -4.95
N MET A 91 4.10 -14.61 -3.74
CA MET A 91 5.56 -14.65 -3.57
C MET A 91 5.94 -15.77 -2.60
N LEU A 92 7.06 -16.41 -2.92
CA LEU A 92 7.73 -17.42 -2.10
C LEU A 92 9.23 -17.18 -2.15
N TRP A 93 9.97 -17.73 -1.23
CA TRP A 93 11.44 -17.63 -1.23
C TRP A 93 12.09 -18.93 -0.77
N ASP A 94 13.34 -19.13 -1.15
CA ASP A 94 14.23 -20.12 -0.57
C ASP A 94 15.62 -19.48 -0.33
N ASP A 95 16.64 -20.30 -0.09
CA ASP A 95 17.97 -19.81 0.23
C ASP A 95 18.70 -19.18 -0.99
N GLU A 96 18.16 -19.34 -2.20
CA GLU A 96 18.79 -18.89 -3.43
C GLU A 96 17.94 -17.85 -4.20
N TYR A 97 16.60 -17.97 -4.13
CA TYR A 97 15.68 -17.24 -5.00
C TYR A 97 14.49 -16.65 -4.27
N LEU A 98 14.04 -15.50 -4.76
CA LEU A 98 12.69 -14.98 -4.59
C LEU A 98 11.86 -15.42 -5.80
N TYR A 99 10.76 -16.10 -5.56
CA TYR A 99 9.82 -16.56 -6.58
C TYR A 99 8.61 -15.65 -6.60
N VAL A 100 8.28 -15.12 -7.78
CA VAL A 100 7.07 -14.33 -7.99
C VAL A 100 6.23 -15.04 -9.03
N GLY A 101 5.01 -15.39 -8.66
CA GLY A 101 4.03 -15.98 -9.55
C GLY A 101 2.82 -15.07 -9.69
N ALA A 102 2.45 -14.71 -10.91
CA ALA A 102 1.30 -13.86 -11.18
C ALA A 102 0.22 -14.60 -11.99
N ILE A 103 -1.03 -14.24 -11.72
CA ILE A 103 -2.20 -14.66 -12.50
C ILE A 103 -2.77 -13.41 -13.13
N LEU A 104 -2.68 -13.33 -14.45
CA LEU A 104 -3.19 -12.23 -15.24
C LEU A 104 -4.37 -12.76 -16.07
N GLN A 105 -5.53 -12.11 -15.92
CA GLN A 105 -6.66 -12.35 -16.82
C GLN A 105 -6.43 -11.50 -18.08
N GLU A 106 -6.53 -12.11 -19.25
CA GLU A 106 -6.30 -11.45 -20.51
C GLU A 106 -7.00 -12.19 -21.66
N ASP A 107 -7.73 -11.46 -22.49
CA ASP A 107 -8.43 -11.99 -23.66
C ASP A 107 -7.56 -12.00 -24.93
N ASP A 108 -6.55 -11.11 -25.00
CA ASP A 108 -5.72 -10.89 -26.19
C ASP A 108 -4.25 -10.71 -25.80
N ILE A 109 -3.57 -11.84 -25.62
CA ILE A 109 -2.16 -11.85 -25.21
C ILE A 109 -1.29 -11.39 -26.39
N LYS A 110 -0.54 -10.31 -26.17
CA LYS A 110 0.43 -9.74 -27.10
C LYS A 110 1.84 -9.89 -26.57
N ALA A 111 2.70 -10.51 -27.35
CA ALA A 111 4.13 -10.70 -27.06
C ALA A 111 4.93 -10.56 -28.34
N ARG A 112 4.89 -9.37 -28.94
CA ARG A 112 5.48 -9.07 -30.26
C ARG A 112 6.86 -8.45 -30.15
N LEU A 113 7.16 -7.86 -28.99
CA LEU A 113 8.40 -7.13 -28.76
C LEU A 113 9.53 -8.13 -28.42
N THR A 114 10.52 -8.24 -29.31
CA THR A 114 11.62 -9.20 -29.16
C THR A 114 12.99 -8.53 -29.05
N GLN A 115 13.05 -7.20 -29.24
CA GLN A 115 14.30 -6.46 -29.15
C GLN A 115 14.55 -6.05 -27.69
N ARG A 116 15.81 -6.17 -27.28
CA ARG A 116 16.29 -5.67 -26.01
C ARG A 116 16.12 -4.15 -25.93
N ASP A 117 15.87 -3.61 -24.75
CA ASP A 117 15.71 -2.18 -24.45
C ASP A 117 14.56 -1.51 -25.24
N THR A 118 13.54 -2.30 -25.59
CA THR A 118 12.30 -1.79 -26.16
C THR A 118 11.33 -1.37 -25.07
N ILE A 119 10.32 -0.60 -25.44
CA ILE A 119 9.26 -0.17 -24.52
C ILE A 119 8.26 -1.31 -24.37
N ILE A 120 8.43 -2.14 -23.32
CA ILE A 120 7.71 -3.40 -23.16
C ILE A 120 6.22 -3.21 -22.88
N TYR A 121 5.79 -2.14 -22.24
CA TYR A 121 4.39 -1.88 -21.93
C TYR A 121 3.48 -1.65 -23.16
N TYR A 122 4.01 -1.70 -24.38
CA TYR A 122 3.19 -1.75 -25.60
C TYR A 122 2.61 -3.14 -25.89
N ASP A 123 3.13 -4.15 -25.23
CA ASP A 123 2.56 -5.50 -25.18
C ASP A 123 2.13 -5.80 -23.74
N ASN A 124 1.53 -6.96 -23.49
CA ASN A 124 1.20 -7.40 -22.14
C ASN A 124 2.49 -7.76 -21.41
N ASP A 125 2.74 -7.12 -20.30
CA ASP A 125 3.91 -7.35 -19.46
C ASP A 125 3.55 -7.47 -17.97
N PHE A 126 4.50 -7.93 -17.20
CA PHE A 126 4.43 -7.99 -15.74
C PHE A 126 5.80 -7.62 -15.19
N GLU A 127 5.85 -6.53 -14.46
CA GLU A 127 7.09 -6.00 -13.91
C GLU A 127 7.16 -6.14 -12.40
N VAL A 128 8.34 -6.42 -11.87
CA VAL A 128 8.64 -6.48 -10.45
C VAL A 128 9.75 -5.50 -10.13
N PHE A 129 9.46 -4.52 -9.31
CA PHE A 129 10.45 -3.56 -8.81
C PHE A 129 10.85 -3.96 -7.40
N ILE A 130 12.15 -4.04 -7.14
CA ILE A 130 12.71 -4.40 -5.84
C ILE A 130 13.59 -3.26 -5.37
N ASP A 131 13.27 -2.73 -4.21
CA ASP A 131 14.07 -1.73 -3.50
C ASP A 131 14.51 -2.34 -2.16
N PRO A 132 15.76 -2.86 -2.09
CA PRO A 132 16.24 -3.55 -0.90
C PRO A 132 16.69 -2.61 0.21
N ASP A 133 17.03 -1.38 -0.11
CA ASP A 133 17.75 -0.47 0.78
C ASP A 133 16.90 0.68 1.33
N TRP A 134 15.69 0.87 0.81
CA TRP A 134 14.75 1.94 1.20
C TRP A 134 15.33 3.36 1.02
N ASP A 135 16.15 3.60 0.01
CA ASP A 135 16.80 4.88 -0.29
C ASP A 135 16.17 5.66 -1.48
#